data_1f1ab828abf95fe611a95c2d76e8626f
#
_entry.id   1f1ab828abf95fe611a95c2d76e8626f
#
_cell.length_a   1.000
_cell.length_b   1.000
_cell.length_c   1.000
_cell.angle_alpha   90.00
_cell.angle_beta   90.00
_cell.angle_gamma   90.00
#
_symmetry.space_group_name_H-M   'P 1'
#
loop_
_entity.id
_entity.type
_entity.pdbx_description
1 polymer ?
#
loop_
_entity_poly.entity_id
_entity_poly.type
_entity_poly.pdbx_seq_one_letter_code
_entity_poly.pdbx_strand_id
1 'polypeptide(L)'
;MTADPIGGVWNYVLELARGLSAYGVEIALATMGKPLSPDQRREVADEGNVTLYESEYRLEWMDEPWGDVEQSGKWLLSLEADLHPDLVHLNGYVHASLPWQSPCLVVAHSCILSWWQAVRREELPVRFQQYRRRVAKGLAAADLVAAPSAAMLEVIRNLYLPLPNARVVHNARSRTRFRPGRKEDFILSVGRVWDEAKNIGALVRNAYDLPWPVYVAGEINHPDGGGVIMDGVNRLGFLAPEALAPWYAAASVYVLPARYEPFGLTVLEAALSGCALVLGDIPSLRELWDGAAIFVDPESPDDLQEELCALCADRAMQESLGEKALARSRSFTAAKMVSGYLALYSQLCQGVGNTDGR
;
A
#
# COMPACT_ATOMS: atom_id res chain seq x y z
N MET A 1 4.32 -9.02 14.40
CA MET A 1 3.93 -8.49 13.06
C MET A 1 5.18 -8.27 12.24
N THR A 2 5.19 -8.64 10.92
CA THR A 2 6.31 -8.31 10.03
C THR A 2 6.09 -6.99 9.29
N ALA A 3 7.16 -6.31 8.85
CA ALA A 3 7.05 -5.12 8.00
C ALA A 3 8.23 -4.99 7.03
N ASP A 4 7.91 -4.42 5.84
CA ASP A 4 8.87 -3.82 4.92
C ASP A 4 8.97 -2.32 5.24
N PRO A 5 10.14 -1.78 5.54
CA PRO A 5 10.33 -0.35 5.80
C PRO A 5 10.08 0.55 4.60
N ILE A 6 9.93 -0.01 3.39
CA ILE A 6 9.79 0.77 2.17
C ILE A 6 8.31 0.83 1.73
N GLY A 7 7.81 2.05 1.52
CA GLY A 7 6.54 2.29 0.85
C GLY A 7 5.30 2.14 1.72
N GLY A 8 4.20 1.68 1.10
CA GLY A 8 2.86 1.72 1.71
C GLY A 8 2.68 0.80 2.91
N VAL A 9 3.40 -0.33 2.96
CA VAL A 9 3.30 -1.30 4.07
C VAL A 9 3.78 -0.68 5.38
N TRP A 10 4.85 0.12 5.37
CA TRP A 10 5.32 0.85 6.54
C TRP A 10 4.23 1.76 7.10
N ASN A 11 3.68 2.62 6.27
CA ASN A 11 2.61 3.54 6.65
C ASN A 11 1.36 2.82 7.18
N TYR A 12 1.00 1.69 6.55
CA TYR A 12 -0.11 0.84 6.98
C TYR A 12 0.13 0.27 8.38
N VAL A 13 1.33 -0.28 8.64
CA VAL A 13 1.69 -0.87 9.94
C VAL A 13 1.62 0.15 11.04
N LEU A 14 2.19 1.35 10.86
CA LEU A 14 2.15 2.41 11.88
C LEU A 14 0.73 2.92 12.13
N GLU A 15 -0.09 3.09 11.09
CA GLU A 15 -1.48 3.51 11.24
C GLU A 15 -2.30 2.46 12.01
N LEU A 16 -2.07 1.17 11.73
CA LEU A 16 -2.70 0.07 12.43
C LEU A 16 -2.23 -0.02 13.89
N ALA A 17 -0.92 0.04 14.12
CA ALA A 17 -0.32 -0.04 15.45
C ALA A 17 -0.85 1.07 16.37
N ARG A 18 -0.86 2.30 15.88
CA ARG A 18 -1.42 3.47 16.60
C ARG A 18 -2.86 3.26 17.00
N GLY A 19 -3.67 2.74 16.06
CA GLY A 19 -5.09 2.50 16.33
C GLY A 19 -5.33 1.33 17.29
N LEU A 20 -4.49 0.29 17.26
CA LEU A 20 -4.57 -0.88 18.15
C LEU A 20 -4.13 -0.57 19.59
N SER A 21 -3.31 0.45 19.81
CA SER A 21 -2.86 0.89 21.15
C SER A 21 -4.05 1.14 22.10
N ALA A 22 -5.12 1.74 21.62
CA ALA A 22 -6.31 2.02 22.42
C ALA A 22 -7.04 0.75 22.91
N TYR A 23 -6.70 -0.40 22.38
CA TYR A 23 -7.29 -1.72 22.71
C TYR A 23 -6.32 -2.62 23.48
N GLY A 24 -5.18 -2.08 23.94
CA GLY A 24 -4.17 -2.82 24.71
C GLY A 24 -3.46 -3.91 23.90
N VAL A 25 -3.37 -3.76 22.58
CA VAL A 25 -2.63 -4.69 21.72
C VAL A 25 -1.17 -4.28 21.65
N GLU A 26 -0.29 -5.14 22.15
CA GLU A 26 1.17 -4.99 22.04
C GLU A 26 1.67 -5.62 20.75
N ILE A 27 2.61 -4.96 20.07
CA ILE A 27 3.12 -5.37 18.77
C ILE A 27 4.64 -5.56 18.83
N ALA A 28 5.10 -6.80 18.65
CA ALA A 28 6.47 -7.10 18.29
C ALA A 28 6.61 -6.90 16.78
N LEU A 29 7.25 -5.80 16.35
CA LEU A 29 7.41 -5.42 14.95
C LEU A 29 8.74 -5.92 14.41
N ALA A 30 8.72 -6.99 13.62
CA ALA A 30 9.87 -7.58 12.97
C ALA A 30 10.06 -6.97 11.56
N THR A 31 11.10 -6.17 11.36
CA THR A 31 11.39 -5.54 10.08
C THR A 31 12.43 -6.35 9.29
N MET A 32 12.23 -6.41 7.98
CA MET A 32 13.11 -7.08 7.01
C MET A 32 13.28 -6.17 5.79
N GLY A 33 14.38 -6.34 5.08
CA GLY A 33 14.69 -5.56 3.90
C GLY A 33 15.71 -4.45 4.23
N LYS A 34 15.41 -3.23 3.86
CA LYS A 34 16.31 -2.09 4.09
C LYS A 34 16.31 -1.69 5.57
N PRO A 35 17.47 -1.27 6.14
CA PRO A 35 17.51 -0.71 7.48
C PRO A 35 16.57 0.49 7.63
N LEU A 36 15.97 0.64 8.81
CA LEU A 36 15.16 1.81 9.11
C LEU A 36 16.00 3.08 9.08
N SER A 37 15.43 4.16 8.57
CA SER A 37 16.00 5.49 8.74
C SER A 37 15.89 5.97 10.20
N PRO A 38 16.70 6.99 10.61
CA PRO A 38 16.53 7.59 11.95
C PRO A 38 15.12 8.12 12.21
N ASP A 39 14.44 8.62 11.18
CA ASP A 39 13.07 9.14 11.29
C ASP A 39 12.09 7.99 11.53
N GLN A 40 12.19 6.88 10.80
CA GLN A 40 11.36 5.70 11.00
C GLN A 40 11.55 5.08 12.40
N ARG A 41 12.78 5.05 12.92
CA ARG A 41 13.01 4.60 14.30
C ARG A 41 12.34 5.52 15.33
N ARG A 42 12.34 6.85 15.09
CA ARG A 42 11.61 7.80 15.94
C ARG A 42 10.10 7.57 15.84
N GLU A 43 9.56 7.41 14.63
CA GLU A 43 8.13 7.11 14.45
C GLU A 43 7.68 5.87 15.24
N VAL A 44 8.48 4.80 15.24
CA VAL A 44 8.18 3.59 16.04
C VAL A 44 8.33 3.85 17.54
N ALA A 45 9.37 4.58 17.97
CA ALA A 45 9.59 4.89 19.37
C ALA A 45 8.46 5.73 19.99
N ASP A 46 7.78 6.54 19.17
CA ASP A 46 6.62 7.34 19.58
C ASP A 46 5.34 6.46 19.75
N GLU A 47 5.33 5.24 19.23
CA GLU A 47 4.21 4.30 19.39
C GLU A 47 4.46 3.41 20.62
N GLY A 48 3.84 3.77 21.75
CA GLY A 48 4.10 3.14 23.05
C GLY A 48 3.76 1.66 23.18
N ASN A 49 3.06 1.07 22.17
CA ASN A 49 2.67 -0.34 22.12
C ASN A 49 3.48 -1.14 21.09
N VAL A 50 4.60 -0.61 20.58
CA VAL A 50 5.42 -1.28 19.57
C VAL A 50 6.83 -1.55 20.11
N THR A 51 7.26 -2.80 20.09
CA THR A 51 8.65 -3.21 20.31
C THR A 51 9.27 -3.60 18.98
N LEU A 52 10.37 -2.94 18.59
CA LEU A 52 11.02 -3.12 17.31
C LEU A 52 12.08 -4.21 17.35
N TYR A 53 12.05 -5.10 16.35
CA TYR A 53 13.05 -6.12 16.04
C TYR A 53 13.54 -5.92 14.62
N GLU A 54 14.77 -5.46 14.44
CA GLU A 54 15.32 -5.12 13.13
C GLU A 54 16.15 -6.25 12.54
N SER A 55 16.02 -6.45 11.22
CA SER A 55 16.93 -7.26 10.43
C SER A 55 17.09 -6.70 9.02
N GLU A 56 18.09 -7.17 8.29
CA GLU A 56 18.36 -6.74 6.90
C GLU A 56 18.15 -7.90 5.90
N TYR A 57 17.46 -8.97 6.30
CA TYR A 57 17.16 -10.09 5.41
C TYR A 57 16.32 -9.62 4.21
N ARG A 58 16.71 -10.06 3.00
CA ARG A 58 15.96 -9.76 1.79
C ARG A 58 14.53 -10.27 1.88
N LEU A 59 13.62 -9.45 1.35
CA LEU A 59 12.21 -9.80 1.22
C LEU A 59 11.97 -10.71 0.02
N GLU A 60 10.93 -11.53 0.08
CA GLU A 60 10.59 -12.56 -0.90
C GLU A 60 10.43 -12.06 -2.33
N TRP A 61 10.19 -10.76 -2.53
CA TRP A 61 10.02 -10.12 -3.83
C TRP A 61 11.31 -9.55 -4.42
N MET A 62 12.39 -9.51 -3.66
CA MET A 62 13.72 -9.03 -4.09
C MET A 62 14.42 -10.08 -4.97
N ASP A 63 15.52 -9.66 -5.61
CA ASP A 63 16.31 -10.55 -6.45
C ASP A 63 17.06 -11.59 -5.60
N GLU A 64 17.04 -12.87 -6.04
CA GLU A 64 17.69 -14.01 -5.36
C GLU A 64 17.54 -14.01 -3.82
N PRO A 65 16.30 -13.94 -3.25
CA PRO A 65 16.11 -13.70 -1.82
C PRO A 65 16.14 -14.98 -0.97
N TRP A 66 16.22 -16.14 -1.57
CA TRP A 66 15.80 -17.40 -0.93
C TRP A 66 16.65 -17.83 0.26
N GLY A 67 17.94 -17.52 0.24
CA GLY A 67 18.83 -17.74 1.39
C GLY A 67 18.42 -16.90 2.59
N ASP A 68 18.13 -15.62 2.35
CA ASP A 68 17.70 -14.68 3.38
C ASP A 68 16.29 -15.01 3.89
N VAL A 69 15.38 -15.42 3.00
CA VAL A 69 14.03 -15.88 3.37
C VAL A 69 14.07 -17.09 4.29
N GLU A 70 15.02 -18.02 4.11
CA GLU A 70 15.20 -19.16 5.00
C GLU A 70 15.81 -18.75 6.35
N GLN A 71 16.75 -17.82 6.37
CA GLN A 71 17.34 -17.32 7.60
C GLN A 71 16.36 -16.46 8.40
N SER A 72 15.64 -15.55 7.72
CA SER A 72 14.59 -14.76 8.36
C SER A 72 13.46 -15.63 8.91
N GLY A 73 13.14 -16.73 8.23
CA GLY A 73 12.18 -17.72 8.77
C GLY A 73 12.61 -18.31 10.10
N LYS A 74 13.89 -18.68 10.25
CA LYS A 74 14.44 -19.18 11.53
C LYS A 74 14.42 -18.10 12.62
N TRP A 75 14.80 -16.90 12.25
CA TRP A 75 14.75 -15.73 13.14
C TRP A 75 13.34 -15.42 13.62
N LEU A 76 12.35 -15.42 12.73
CA LEU A 76 10.95 -15.19 13.09
C LEU A 76 10.41 -16.27 14.03
N LEU A 77 10.76 -17.54 13.81
CA LEU A 77 10.40 -18.63 14.73
C LEU A 77 11.09 -18.51 16.09
N SER A 78 12.33 -17.99 16.15
CA SER A 78 12.97 -17.71 17.45
C SER A 78 12.27 -16.58 18.19
N LEU A 79 11.82 -15.53 17.48
CA LEU A 79 11.01 -14.47 18.08
C LEU A 79 9.68 -15.00 18.62
N GLU A 80 9.00 -15.88 17.88
CA GLU A 80 7.78 -16.52 18.37
C GLU A 80 8.05 -17.33 19.65
N ALA A 81 9.12 -18.12 19.67
CA ALA A 81 9.48 -18.93 20.84
C ALA A 81 9.84 -18.10 22.08
N ASP A 82 10.41 -16.91 21.89
CA ASP A 82 10.78 -16.01 22.99
C ASP A 82 9.60 -15.17 23.49
N LEU A 83 8.72 -14.74 22.58
CA LEU A 83 7.66 -13.76 22.86
C LEU A 83 6.29 -14.39 23.13
N HIS A 84 6.06 -15.62 22.70
CA HIS A 84 4.79 -16.35 22.82
C HIS A 84 3.58 -15.48 22.40
N PRO A 85 3.53 -14.94 21.16
CA PRO A 85 2.47 -14.04 20.74
C PRO A 85 1.13 -14.78 20.62
N ASP A 86 0.01 -14.10 20.87
CA ASP A 86 -1.32 -14.65 20.67
C ASP A 86 -1.63 -14.93 19.18
N LEU A 87 -0.97 -14.20 18.26
CA LEU A 87 -1.09 -14.41 16.82
C LEU A 87 0.12 -13.85 16.06
N VAL A 88 0.36 -14.40 14.89
CA VAL A 88 1.34 -13.94 13.92
C VAL A 88 0.65 -13.18 12.79
N HIS A 89 1.05 -11.92 12.56
CA HIS A 89 0.53 -11.09 11.48
C HIS A 89 1.64 -10.82 10.45
N LEU A 90 1.51 -11.40 9.27
CA LEU A 90 2.50 -11.33 8.20
C LEU A 90 2.04 -10.38 7.08
N ASN A 91 2.89 -9.43 6.74
CA ASN A 91 2.74 -8.53 5.59
C ASN A 91 3.49 -9.04 4.34
N GLY A 92 3.73 -10.33 4.29
CA GLY A 92 4.29 -11.12 3.20
C GLY A 92 3.70 -12.52 3.22
N TYR A 93 3.99 -13.35 2.24
CA TYR A 93 3.28 -14.61 2.02
C TYR A 93 4.07 -15.85 2.47
N VAL A 94 5.37 -15.89 2.12
CA VAL A 94 6.17 -17.12 2.15
C VAL A 94 6.35 -17.67 3.56
N HIS A 95 6.52 -16.78 4.53
CA HIS A 95 6.71 -17.14 5.93
C HIS A 95 5.47 -17.73 6.61
N ALA A 96 4.28 -17.61 6.01
CA ALA A 96 3.08 -18.26 6.55
C ALA A 96 3.17 -19.78 6.52
N SER A 97 4.04 -20.37 5.67
CA SER A 97 4.26 -21.82 5.63
C SER A 97 5.24 -22.35 6.67
N LEU A 98 5.73 -21.52 7.58
CA LEU A 98 6.53 -21.93 8.72
C LEU A 98 5.69 -22.68 9.77
N PRO A 99 6.29 -23.52 10.61
CA PRO A 99 5.55 -24.28 11.62
C PRO A 99 5.22 -23.40 12.86
N TRP A 100 4.44 -22.37 12.66
CA TRP A 100 3.97 -21.48 13.72
C TRP A 100 3.18 -22.24 14.78
N GLN A 101 3.35 -21.88 16.03
CA GLN A 101 2.52 -22.35 17.15
C GLN A 101 1.26 -21.48 17.31
N SER A 102 1.40 -20.19 16.99
CA SER A 102 0.33 -19.20 17.03
C SER A 102 -0.40 -19.13 15.69
N PRO A 103 -1.71 -18.81 15.69
CA PRO A 103 -2.47 -18.64 14.46
C PRO A 103 -1.88 -17.52 13.58
N CYS A 104 -1.90 -17.73 12.27
CA CYS A 104 -1.22 -16.90 11.29
C CYS A 104 -2.20 -16.16 10.37
N LEU A 105 -2.17 -14.82 10.42
CA LEU A 105 -2.81 -13.93 9.46
C LEU A 105 -1.81 -13.46 8.41
N VAL A 106 -2.17 -13.59 7.14
CA VAL A 106 -1.45 -12.97 6.01
C VAL A 106 -2.22 -11.77 5.47
N VAL A 107 -1.54 -10.66 5.25
CA VAL A 107 -2.11 -9.50 4.54
C VAL A 107 -1.53 -9.40 3.14
N ALA A 108 -2.39 -9.54 2.15
CA ALA A 108 -2.05 -9.52 0.73
C ALA A 108 -2.05 -8.08 0.19
N HIS A 109 -0.98 -7.33 0.46
CA HIS A 109 -0.85 -5.94 -0.01
C HIS A 109 -0.62 -5.83 -1.52
N SER A 110 0.26 -6.66 -2.05
CA SER A 110 0.62 -6.77 -3.48
C SER A 110 1.47 -8.02 -3.68
N CYS A 111 1.65 -8.48 -4.93
CA CYS A 111 2.60 -9.55 -5.23
C CYS A 111 3.23 -9.36 -6.61
N ILE A 112 4.37 -10.03 -6.86
CA ILE A 112 5.07 -9.94 -8.16
C ILE A 112 4.16 -10.36 -9.32
N LEU A 113 3.40 -11.44 -9.17
CA LEU A 113 2.56 -11.95 -10.26
C LEU A 113 1.44 -10.98 -10.63
N SER A 114 0.78 -10.39 -9.64
CA SER A 114 -0.28 -9.40 -9.87
C SER A 114 0.27 -8.12 -10.53
N TRP A 115 1.45 -7.68 -10.07
CA TRP A 115 2.16 -6.55 -10.69
C TRP A 115 2.54 -6.89 -12.14
N TRP A 116 3.15 -8.07 -12.37
CA TRP A 116 3.58 -8.50 -13.69
C TRP A 116 2.42 -8.58 -14.68
N GLN A 117 1.31 -9.19 -14.25
CA GLN A 117 0.11 -9.32 -15.06
C GLN A 117 -0.49 -7.96 -15.44
N ALA A 118 -0.52 -7.01 -14.51
CA ALA A 118 -1.11 -5.69 -14.73
C ALA A 118 -0.21 -4.76 -15.57
N VAL A 119 1.12 -4.82 -15.36
CA VAL A 119 2.08 -3.86 -15.93
C VAL A 119 2.71 -4.39 -17.21
N ARG A 120 3.17 -5.66 -17.21
CA ARG A 120 3.86 -6.26 -18.37
C ARG A 120 2.90 -6.90 -19.36
N ARG A 121 1.81 -7.50 -18.86
CA ARG A 121 0.83 -8.22 -19.67
C ARG A 121 1.44 -9.34 -20.53
N GLU A 122 2.51 -9.93 -20.05
CA GLU A 122 3.30 -10.98 -20.67
C GLU A 122 3.29 -12.24 -19.81
N GLU A 123 3.74 -13.36 -20.38
CA GLU A 123 3.95 -14.58 -19.60
C GLU A 123 4.97 -14.34 -18.46
N LEU A 124 4.68 -14.95 -17.32
CA LEU A 124 5.55 -14.82 -16.14
C LEU A 124 6.91 -15.49 -16.42
N PRO A 125 8.03 -14.77 -16.32
CA PRO A 125 9.36 -15.34 -16.49
C PRO A 125 9.62 -16.52 -15.57
N VAL A 126 10.37 -17.50 -16.08
CA VAL A 126 10.70 -18.76 -15.35
C VAL A 126 11.33 -18.48 -13.98
N ARG A 127 12.12 -17.43 -13.85
CA ARG A 127 12.74 -17.02 -12.57
C ARG A 127 11.71 -16.80 -11.44
N PHE A 128 10.47 -16.45 -11.75
CA PHE A 128 9.41 -16.24 -10.75
C PHE A 128 8.61 -17.51 -10.40
N GLN A 129 8.92 -18.66 -11.00
CA GLN A 129 8.22 -19.92 -10.70
C GLN A 129 8.45 -20.38 -9.25
N GLN A 130 9.64 -20.12 -8.69
CA GLN A 130 9.93 -20.43 -7.29
C GLN A 130 9.13 -19.51 -6.36
N TYR A 131 9.09 -18.21 -6.65
CA TYR A 131 8.25 -17.25 -5.93
C TYR A 131 6.78 -17.70 -5.95
N ARG A 132 6.21 -17.99 -7.12
CA ARG A 132 4.84 -18.45 -7.28
C ARG A 132 4.53 -19.66 -6.38
N ARG A 133 5.38 -20.68 -6.41
CA ARG A 133 5.19 -21.89 -5.59
C ARG A 133 5.25 -21.59 -4.09
N ARG A 134 6.23 -20.79 -3.65
CA ARG A 134 6.38 -20.45 -2.23
C ARG A 134 5.24 -19.59 -1.72
N VAL A 135 4.77 -18.61 -2.49
CA VAL A 135 3.59 -17.79 -2.15
C VAL A 135 2.33 -18.65 -2.07
N ALA A 136 2.10 -19.54 -3.06
CA ALA A 136 0.96 -20.45 -3.02
C ALA A 136 0.97 -21.34 -1.76
N LYS A 137 2.16 -21.86 -1.38
CA LYS A 137 2.33 -22.65 -0.16
C LYS A 137 2.02 -21.83 1.10
N GLY A 138 2.50 -20.57 1.16
CA GLY A 138 2.23 -19.67 2.29
C GLY A 138 0.75 -19.34 2.42
N LEU A 139 0.10 -18.99 1.30
CA LEU A 139 -1.34 -18.70 1.28
C LEU A 139 -2.19 -19.91 1.68
N ALA A 140 -1.77 -21.14 1.30
CA ALA A 140 -2.46 -22.37 1.69
C ALA A 140 -2.30 -22.72 3.17
N ALA A 141 -1.20 -22.26 3.81
CA ALA A 141 -0.89 -22.52 5.21
C ALA A 141 -1.45 -21.44 6.16
N ALA A 142 -1.78 -20.27 5.66
CA ALA A 142 -2.35 -19.18 6.46
C ALA A 142 -3.74 -19.56 7.02
N ASP A 143 -3.98 -19.31 8.30
CA ASP A 143 -5.29 -19.53 8.91
C ASP A 143 -6.33 -18.53 8.40
N LEU A 144 -5.88 -17.32 8.06
CA LEU A 144 -6.70 -16.26 7.50
C LEU A 144 -5.89 -15.36 6.56
N VAL A 145 -6.50 -14.92 5.46
CA VAL A 145 -5.92 -13.95 4.54
C VAL A 145 -6.75 -12.68 4.53
N ALA A 146 -6.11 -11.52 4.65
CA ALA A 146 -6.74 -10.22 4.45
C ALA A 146 -6.19 -9.55 3.19
N ALA A 147 -6.99 -8.71 2.54
CA ALA A 147 -6.55 -7.86 1.44
C ALA A 147 -7.12 -6.44 1.58
N PRO A 148 -6.45 -5.40 1.05
CA PRO A 148 -6.89 -4.02 1.21
C PRO A 148 -8.08 -3.64 0.32
N SER A 149 -8.41 -4.45 -0.68
CA SER A 149 -9.56 -4.27 -1.58
C SER A 149 -10.10 -5.63 -2.05
N ALA A 150 -11.36 -5.67 -2.49
CA ALA A 150 -11.97 -6.87 -3.07
C ALA A 150 -11.28 -7.22 -4.40
N ALA A 151 -10.94 -6.22 -5.20
CA ALA A 151 -10.19 -6.41 -6.44
C ALA A 151 -8.83 -7.10 -6.19
N MET A 152 -8.07 -6.67 -5.17
CA MET A 152 -6.81 -7.34 -4.84
C MET A 152 -7.03 -8.77 -4.36
N LEU A 153 -8.04 -9.01 -3.54
CA LEU A 153 -8.36 -10.36 -3.06
C LEU A 153 -8.74 -11.29 -4.21
N GLU A 154 -9.52 -10.80 -5.18
CA GLU A 154 -9.88 -11.56 -6.37
C GLU A 154 -8.66 -11.90 -7.23
N VAL A 155 -7.77 -10.93 -7.44
CA VAL A 155 -6.52 -11.17 -8.17
C VAL A 155 -5.68 -12.27 -7.51
N ILE A 156 -5.52 -12.26 -6.18
CA ILE A 156 -4.77 -13.31 -5.47
C ILE A 156 -5.45 -14.67 -5.61
N ARG A 157 -6.78 -14.74 -5.52
CA ARG A 157 -7.54 -16.01 -5.73
C ARG A 157 -7.32 -16.57 -7.12
N ASN A 158 -7.34 -15.71 -8.13
CA ASN A 158 -7.19 -16.13 -9.54
C ASN A 158 -5.75 -16.57 -9.86
N LEU A 159 -4.75 -15.95 -9.23
CA LEU A 159 -3.34 -16.24 -9.49
C LEU A 159 -2.82 -17.49 -8.77
N TYR A 160 -3.35 -17.80 -7.59
CA TYR A 160 -2.76 -18.84 -6.75
C TYR A 160 -3.71 -19.99 -6.43
N LEU A 161 -4.76 -19.75 -5.63
CA LEU A 161 -5.67 -20.78 -5.15
C LEU A 161 -6.94 -20.15 -4.54
N PRO A 162 -8.03 -20.93 -4.40
CA PRO A 162 -9.19 -20.51 -3.62
C PRO A 162 -8.80 -20.20 -2.16
N LEU A 163 -9.29 -19.08 -1.65
CA LEU A 163 -9.04 -18.62 -0.27
C LEU A 163 -10.38 -18.54 0.47
N PRO A 164 -10.86 -19.64 1.09
CA PRO A 164 -12.16 -19.65 1.76
C PRO A 164 -12.19 -18.73 2.98
N ASN A 165 -11.08 -18.65 3.71
CA ASN A 165 -10.92 -17.82 4.90
C ASN A 165 -10.24 -16.49 4.54
N ALA A 166 -10.80 -15.74 3.60
CA ALA A 166 -10.25 -14.44 3.25
C ALA A 166 -11.26 -13.32 3.45
N ARG A 167 -10.76 -12.15 3.84
CA ARG A 167 -11.56 -10.95 4.16
C ARG A 167 -10.94 -9.71 3.54
N VAL A 168 -11.77 -8.72 3.25
CA VAL A 168 -11.33 -7.39 2.87
C VAL A 168 -11.30 -6.50 4.11
N VAL A 169 -10.15 -5.89 4.36
CA VAL A 169 -10.00 -4.83 5.36
C VAL A 169 -9.29 -3.66 4.69
N HIS A 170 -10.04 -2.60 4.44
CA HIS A 170 -9.48 -1.42 3.78
C HIS A 170 -8.43 -0.74 4.65
N ASN A 171 -7.36 -0.27 4.02
CA ASN A 171 -6.38 0.57 4.67
C ASN A 171 -6.98 1.93 5.06
N ALA A 172 -6.30 2.63 5.95
CA ALA A 172 -6.70 3.95 6.43
C ALA A 172 -5.54 4.92 6.47
N ARG A 173 -5.87 6.21 6.60
CA ARG A 173 -4.92 7.29 6.90
C ARG A 173 -5.51 8.27 7.91
N SER A 174 -4.65 8.89 8.68
CA SER A 174 -5.04 9.85 9.71
C SER A 174 -5.59 11.14 9.10
N ARG A 175 -6.84 11.47 9.46
CA ARG A 175 -7.51 12.72 9.09
C ARG A 175 -6.95 13.94 9.81
N THR A 176 -6.20 13.78 10.86
CA THR A 176 -5.55 14.89 11.55
C THR A 176 -4.34 15.39 10.80
N ARG A 177 -3.65 14.51 10.06
CA ARG A 177 -2.49 14.84 9.24
C ARG A 177 -2.90 15.37 7.87
N PHE A 178 -3.84 14.71 7.20
CA PHE A 178 -4.33 15.06 5.86
C PHE A 178 -5.70 15.74 5.96
N ARG A 179 -5.76 17.00 5.56
CA ARG A 179 -6.98 17.83 5.64
C ARG A 179 -6.99 18.90 4.56
N PRO A 180 -8.17 19.34 4.10
CA PRO A 180 -8.26 20.41 3.11
C PRO A 180 -7.58 21.69 3.58
N GLY A 181 -6.93 22.39 2.63
CA GLY A 181 -6.39 23.72 2.76
C GLY A 181 -6.91 24.66 1.67
N ARG A 182 -6.32 25.83 1.54
CA ARG A 182 -6.57 26.73 0.43
C ARG A 182 -6.01 26.10 -0.85
N LYS A 183 -6.87 25.89 -1.86
CA LYS A 183 -6.46 25.28 -3.12
C LYS A 183 -5.73 26.28 -4.03
N GLU A 184 -4.68 25.79 -4.67
CA GLU A 184 -3.83 26.48 -5.62
C GLU A 184 -3.86 25.75 -6.97
N ASP A 185 -3.64 26.49 -8.07
CA ASP A 185 -3.76 25.97 -9.42
C ASP A 185 -2.50 25.16 -9.80
N PHE A 186 -2.40 23.94 -9.29
CA PHE A 186 -1.37 22.98 -9.66
C PHE A 186 -1.86 21.54 -9.57
N ILE A 187 -1.15 20.65 -10.28
CA ILE A 187 -1.36 19.21 -10.31
C ILE A 187 -0.28 18.54 -9.46
N LEU A 188 -0.68 17.64 -8.55
CA LEU A 188 0.21 16.86 -7.71
C LEU A 188 0.13 15.38 -8.09
N SER A 189 1.28 14.72 -8.20
CA SER A 189 1.39 13.27 -8.24
C SER A 189 2.40 12.77 -7.21
N VAL A 190 2.08 11.69 -6.50
CA VAL A 190 2.92 11.15 -5.43
C VAL A 190 3.07 9.64 -5.57
N GLY A 191 4.32 9.17 -5.56
CA GLY A 191 4.61 7.75 -5.63
C GLY A 191 6.07 7.47 -6.01
N ARG A 192 6.43 6.18 -6.05
CA ARG A 192 7.72 5.75 -6.60
C ARG A 192 7.71 6.01 -8.11
N VAL A 193 8.45 7.03 -8.54
CA VAL A 193 8.44 7.49 -9.94
C VAL A 193 9.00 6.44 -10.89
N TRP A 194 9.98 5.67 -10.41
CA TRP A 194 10.59 4.56 -11.15
C TRP A 194 9.67 3.33 -11.32
N ASP A 195 8.61 3.21 -10.51
CA ASP A 195 7.67 2.08 -10.54
C ASP A 195 6.69 2.24 -11.71
N GLU A 196 6.87 1.45 -12.75
CA GLU A 196 6.02 1.46 -13.94
C GLU A 196 4.52 1.25 -13.62
N ALA A 197 4.21 0.61 -12.48
CA ALA A 197 2.85 0.46 -12.00
C ALA A 197 2.16 1.80 -11.72
N LYS A 198 2.92 2.81 -11.23
CA LYS A 198 2.40 4.15 -10.93
C LYS A 198 2.18 4.98 -12.19
N ASN A 199 2.86 4.63 -13.27
CA ASN A 199 2.73 5.23 -14.60
C ASN A 199 2.90 6.77 -14.62
N ILE A 200 3.69 7.30 -13.67
CA ILE A 200 3.97 8.75 -13.58
C ILE A 200 4.64 9.26 -14.87
N GLY A 201 5.33 8.40 -15.59
CA GLY A 201 5.89 8.72 -16.91
C GLY A 201 4.84 9.16 -17.95
N ALA A 202 3.58 8.73 -17.84
CA ALA A 202 2.51 9.22 -18.71
C ALA A 202 2.19 10.69 -18.41
N LEU A 203 2.15 11.08 -17.14
CA LEU A 203 1.96 12.46 -16.72
C LEU A 203 3.14 13.35 -17.14
N VAL A 204 4.38 12.86 -17.00
CA VAL A 204 5.59 13.60 -17.40
C VAL A 204 5.60 13.90 -18.89
N ARG A 205 5.19 12.95 -19.75
CA ARG A 205 5.11 13.17 -21.21
C ARG A 205 4.17 14.32 -21.61
N ASN A 206 3.10 14.51 -20.84
CA ASN A 206 2.07 15.51 -21.12
C ASN A 206 2.33 16.86 -20.41
N ALA A 207 3.32 16.93 -19.53
CA ALA A 207 3.48 18.06 -18.60
C ALA A 207 3.65 19.43 -19.28
N TYR A 208 4.30 19.48 -20.45
CA TYR A 208 4.49 20.73 -21.20
C TYR A 208 3.20 21.29 -21.83
N ASP A 209 2.22 20.42 -22.09
CA ASP A 209 0.98 20.78 -22.75
C ASP A 209 -0.16 21.03 -21.74
N LEU A 210 0.12 20.85 -20.44
CA LEU A 210 -0.86 21.11 -19.39
C LEU A 210 -0.87 22.59 -18.98
N PRO A 211 -2.05 23.17 -18.68
CA PRO A 211 -2.18 24.60 -18.36
C PRO A 211 -1.62 24.95 -16.97
N TRP A 212 -1.44 23.97 -16.10
CA TRP A 212 -0.96 24.16 -14.73
C TRP A 212 0.36 23.46 -14.48
N PRO A 213 1.19 23.98 -13.55
CA PRO A 213 2.42 23.32 -13.17
C PRO A 213 2.14 21.95 -12.53
N VAL A 214 2.97 20.97 -12.89
CA VAL A 214 2.92 19.62 -12.35
C VAL A 214 4.02 19.46 -11.31
N TYR A 215 3.65 19.00 -10.12
CA TYR A 215 4.59 18.66 -9.05
C TYR A 215 4.57 17.15 -8.81
N VAL A 216 5.75 16.57 -8.68
CA VAL A 216 5.91 15.13 -8.46
C VAL A 216 6.78 14.88 -7.23
N ALA A 217 6.22 14.16 -6.23
CA ALA A 217 6.93 13.72 -5.04
C ALA A 217 7.16 12.21 -5.06
N GLY A 218 8.34 11.78 -4.62
CA GLY A 218 8.72 10.38 -4.47
C GLY A 218 10.13 10.08 -4.98
N GLU A 219 10.54 8.83 -4.80
CA GLU A 219 11.85 8.34 -5.27
C GLU A 219 11.87 8.22 -6.80
N ILE A 220 12.89 8.83 -7.42
CA ILE A 220 13.09 8.85 -8.87
C ILE A 220 13.98 7.69 -9.32
N ASN A 221 14.92 7.28 -8.47
CA ASN A 221 15.90 6.26 -8.78
C ASN A 221 15.40 4.88 -8.39
N HIS A 222 15.53 3.93 -9.32
CA HIS A 222 15.28 2.53 -9.01
C HIS A 222 16.34 2.00 -8.01
N PRO A 223 15.99 1.15 -7.04
CA PRO A 223 16.95 0.59 -6.08
C PRO A 223 18.14 -0.12 -6.74
N ASP A 224 17.93 -0.76 -7.89
CA ASP A 224 18.96 -1.48 -8.66
C ASP A 224 19.69 -0.59 -9.68
N GLY A 225 19.50 0.74 -9.62
CA GLY A 225 20.09 1.71 -10.51
C GLY A 225 19.19 2.14 -11.67
N GLY A 226 19.51 3.29 -12.25
CA GLY A 226 18.68 3.95 -13.27
C GLY A 226 17.69 4.92 -12.67
N GLY A 227 17.19 5.85 -13.48
CA GLY A 227 16.21 6.86 -13.08
C GLY A 227 15.32 7.24 -14.26
N VAL A 228 14.21 7.89 -13.94
CA VAL A 228 13.25 8.38 -14.94
C VAL A 228 13.59 9.82 -15.31
N ILE A 229 13.61 10.12 -16.60
CA ILE A 229 13.70 11.51 -17.09
C ILE A 229 12.41 12.23 -16.71
N MET A 230 12.54 13.38 -16.08
CA MET A 230 11.45 14.13 -15.46
C MET A 230 11.41 15.57 -16.00
N ASP A 231 11.45 15.71 -17.33
CA ASP A 231 11.37 17.03 -17.95
C ASP A 231 9.94 17.57 -17.93
N GLY A 232 9.80 18.87 -17.79
CA GLY A 232 8.49 19.54 -17.77
C GLY A 232 7.74 19.49 -16.41
N VAL A 233 8.26 18.80 -15.40
CA VAL A 233 7.66 18.72 -14.08
C VAL A 233 8.57 19.26 -12.97
N ASN A 234 7.95 19.78 -11.91
CA ASN A 234 8.64 20.22 -10.69
C ASN A 234 8.87 19.03 -9.75
N ARG A 235 10.13 18.67 -9.54
CA ARG A 235 10.50 17.52 -8.70
C ARG A 235 10.61 17.95 -7.24
N LEU A 236 9.85 17.31 -6.36
CA LEU A 236 9.90 17.53 -4.91
C LEU A 236 10.83 16.55 -4.21
N GLY A 237 11.26 15.47 -4.90
CA GLY A 237 12.01 14.38 -4.28
C GLY A 237 11.17 13.56 -3.28
N PHE A 238 11.84 12.75 -2.47
CA PHE A 238 11.17 12.05 -1.39
C PHE A 238 10.82 13.04 -0.26
N LEU A 239 9.56 13.05 0.14
CA LEU A 239 9.06 13.85 1.27
C LEU A 239 8.45 12.92 2.32
N ALA A 240 8.81 13.15 3.59
CA ALA A 240 8.12 12.51 4.71
C ALA A 240 6.65 12.98 4.77
N PRO A 241 5.75 12.20 5.38
CA PRO A 241 4.31 12.50 5.40
C PRO A 241 3.97 13.90 5.92
N GLU A 242 4.72 14.42 6.90
CA GLU A 242 4.56 15.75 7.47
C GLU A 242 4.87 16.87 6.46
N ALA A 243 5.93 16.69 5.67
CA ALA A 243 6.34 17.64 4.63
C ALA A 243 5.44 17.52 3.39
N LEU A 244 4.83 16.35 3.15
CA LEU A 244 3.95 16.10 2.01
C LEU A 244 2.53 16.59 2.24
N ALA A 245 2.03 16.58 3.48
CA ALA A 245 0.67 16.99 3.81
C ALA A 245 0.29 18.42 3.34
N PRO A 246 1.15 19.46 3.46
CA PRO A 246 0.88 20.79 2.89
C PRO A 246 0.69 20.79 1.37
N TRP A 247 1.43 19.95 0.62
CA TRP A 247 1.28 19.83 -0.83
C TRP A 247 -0.09 19.28 -1.20
N TYR A 248 -0.55 18.21 -0.54
CA TYR A 248 -1.90 17.70 -0.73
C TYR A 248 -2.97 18.75 -0.36
N ALA A 249 -2.77 19.47 0.75
CA ALA A 249 -3.73 20.47 1.21
C ALA A 249 -3.91 21.59 0.16
N ALA A 250 -2.83 22.00 -0.51
CA ALA A 250 -2.83 23.07 -1.49
C ALA A 250 -3.17 22.61 -2.92
N ALA A 251 -2.89 21.36 -3.31
CA ALA A 251 -3.15 20.89 -4.66
C ALA A 251 -4.64 20.91 -5.01
N SER A 252 -5.02 21.51 -6.13
CA SER A 252 -6.38 21.44 -6.68
C SER A 252 -6.65 20.07 -7.28
N VAL A 253 -5.69 19.50 -8.01
CA VAL A 253 -5.81 18.21 -8.70
C VAL A 253 -4.73 17.25 -8.23
N TYR A 254 -5.12 16.02 -7.94
CA TYR A 254 -4.22 14.89 -7.70
C TYR A 254 -4.35 13.86 -8.82
N VAL A 255 -3.22 13.42 -9.36
CA VAL A 255 -3.17 12.49 -10.49
C VAL A 255 -2.38 11.24 -10.14
N LEU A 256 -2.98 10.07 -10.40
CA LEU A 256 -2.30 8.78 -10.36
C LEU A 256 -2.83 7.88 -11.48
N PRO A 257 -2.26 7.92 -12.70
CA PRO A 257 -2.71 7.14 -13.84
C PRO A 257 -2.16 5.71 -13.78
N ALA A 258 -2.31 5.06 -12.61
CA ALA A 258 -1.69 3.78 -12.30
C ALA A 258 -2.23 2.63 -13.15
N ARG A 259 -1.34 1.73 -13.58
CA ARG A 259 -1.63 0.42 -14.15
C ARG A 259 -1.93 -0.64 -13.08
N TYR A 260 -1.32 -0.45 -11.91
CA TYR A 260 -1.50 -1.33 -10.77
C TYR A 260 -1.37 -0.54 -9.46
N GLU A 261 -2.41 -0.62 -8.64
CA GLU A 261 -2.49 -0.02 -7.31
C GLU A 261 -3.52 -0.79 -6.48
N PRO A 262 -3.12 -1.65 -5.55
CA PRO A 262 -4.06 -2.46 -4.75
C PRO A 262 -5.02 -1.66 -3.87
N PHE A 263 -4.61 -0.46 -3.39
CA PHE A 263 -5.45 0.41 -2.57
C PHE A 263 -5.27 1.90 -2.85
N GLY A 264 -4.02 2.40 -2.87
CA GLY A 264 -3.72 3.80 -3.09
C GLY A 264 -3.79 4.66 -1.81
N LEU A 265 -2.85 4.47 -0.89
CA LEU A 265 -2.73 5.32 0.29
C LEU A 265 -2.55 6.80 -0.10
N THR A 266 -1.77 7.10 -1.15
CA THR A 266 -1.56 8.45 -1.66
C THR A 266 -2.83 9.06 -2.26
N VAL A 267 -3.69 8.24 -2.87
CA VAL A 267 -5.03 8.66 -3.34
C VAL A 267 -5.91 9.02 -2.15
N LEU A 268 -5.88 8.20 -1.09
CA LEU A 268 -6.63 8.48 0.15
C LEU A 268 -6.15 9.78 0.82
N GLU A 269 -4.85 10.02 0.85
CA GLU A 269 -4.23 11.26 1.39
C GLU A 269 -4.70 12.49 0.60
N ALA A 270 -4.72 12.39 -0.73
CA ALA A 270 -5.24 13.45 -1.62
C ALA A 270 -6.74 13.69 -1.40
N ALA A 271 -7.53 12.62 -1.30
CA ALA A 271 -8.97 12.70 -1.04
C ALA A 271 -9.29 13.33 0.33
N LEU A 272 -8.55 12.93 1.38
CA LEU A 272 -8.67 13.55 2.72
C LEU A 272 -8.33 15.03 2.71
N SER A 273 -7.47 15.44 1.79
CA SER A 273 -7.07 16.83 1.59
C SER A 273 -7.98 17.59 0.62
N GLY A 274 -9.02 16.97 0.08
CA GLY A 274 -10.00 17.60 -0.81
C GLY A 274 -9.48 17.92 -2.21
N CYS A 275 -8.53 17.13 -2.74
CA CYS A 275 -8.11 17.22 -4.13
C CYS A 275 -9.16 16.60 -5.06
N ALA A 276 -9.37 17.19 -6.24
CA ALA A 276 -10.02 16.50 -7.35
C ALA A 276 -9.12 15.35 -7.82
N LEU A 277 -9.66 14.15 -7.97
CA LEU A 277 -8.89 12.95 -8.28
C LEU A 277 -8.99 12.60 -9.76
N VAL A 278 -7.85 12.37 -10.42
CA VAL A 278 -7.73 11.75 -11.75
C VAL A 278 -6.90 10.48 -11.61
N LEU A 279 -7.52 9.34 -11.87
CA LEU A 279 -6.97 8.03 -11.54
C LEU A 279 -6.98 7.10 -12.75
N GLY A 280 -6.02 6.17 -12.80
CA GLY A 280 -6.05 5.09 -13.79
C GLY A 280 -7.32 4.23 -13.65
N ASP A 281 -7.95 3.89 -14.78
CA ASP A 281 -9.13 3.04 -14.84
C ASP A 281 -8.76 1.58 -14.61
N ILE A 282 -8.58 1.20 -13.35
CA ILE A 282 -8.27 -0.15 -12.91
C ILE A 282 -9.25 -0.63 -11.83
N PRO A 283 -9.50 -1.93 -11.72
CA PRO A 283 -10.55 -2.47 -10.85
C PRO A 283 -10.49 -1.99 -9.39
N SER A 284 -9.31 -1.94 -8.79
CA SER A 284 -9.15 -1.53 -7.40
C SER A 284 -9.45 -0.05 -7.18
N LEU A 285 -9.00 0.83 -8.07
CA LEU A 285 -9.29 2.27 -7.96
C LEU A 285 -10.76 2.56 -8.27
N ARG A 286 -11.38 1.83 -9.22
CA ARG A 286 -12.82 1.87 -9.44
C ARG A 286 -13.61 1.44 -8.21
N GLU A 287 -13.29 0.29 -7.60
CA GLU A 287 -13.92 -0.18 -6.37
C GLU A 287 -13.95 0.89 -5.29
N LEU A 288 -12.81 1.57 -5.11
CA LEU A 288 -12.61 2.49 -3.99
C LEU A 288 -13.17 3.89 -4.26
N TRP A 289 -13.11 4.38 -5.53
CA TRP A 289 -13.32 5.79 -5.85
C TRP A 289 -14.39 6.06 -6.91
N ASP A 290 -15.16 5.05 -7.34
CA ASP A 290 -16.23 5.28 -8.31
C ASP A 290 -17.21 6.36 -7.84
N GLY A 291 -17.56 7.27 -8.76
CA GLY A 291 -18.37 8.46 -8.48
C GLY A 291 -17.65 9.62 -7.75
N ALA A 292 -16.37 9.44 -7.37
CA ALA A 292 -15.57 10.44 -6.66
C ALA A 292 -14.23 10.77 -7.35
N ALA A 293 -13.98 10.24 -8.53
CA ALA A 293 -12.80 10.49 -9.35
C ALA A 293 -13.16 10.51 -10.85
N ILE A 294 -12.31 11.15 -11.64
CA ILE A 294 -12.22 10.92 -13.09
C ILE A 294 -11.30 9.72 -13.30
N PHE A 295 -11.69 8.82 -14.20
CA PHE A 295 -10.89 7.66 -14.56
C PHE A 295 -10.40 7.76 -16.00
N VAL A 296 -9.12 7.53 -16.21
CA VAL A 296 -8.44 7.59 -17.50
C VAL A 296 -7.84 6.23 -17.86
N ASP A 297 -7.79 5.89 -19.13
CA ASP A 297 -7.09 4.70 -19.58
C ASP A 297 -5.58 4.85 -19.29
N PRO A 298 -4.97 3.97 -18.46
CA PRO A 298 -3.55 4.04 -18.15
C PRO A 298 -2.63 3.91 -19.39
N GLU A 299 -3.17 3.35 -20.48
CA GLU A 299 -2.41 3.17 -21.73
C GLU A 299 -2.61 4.30 -22.72
N SER A 300 -3.52 5.26 -22.46
CA SER A 300 -3.79 6.42 -23.30
C SER A 300 -3.26 7.71 -22.66
N PRO A 301 -2.04 8.17 -23.03
CA PRO A 301 -1.58 9.50 -22.59
C PRO A 301 -2.48 10.65 -23.04
N ASP A 302 -3.10 10.52 -24.22
CA ASP A 302 -3.98 11.55 -24.79
C ASP A 302 -5.27 11.71 -23.95
N ASP A 303 -5.89 10.60 -23.50
CA ASP A 303 -7.03 10.60 -22.59
C ASP A 303 -6.69 11.32 -21.27
N LEU A 304 -5.52 11.02 -20.69
CA LEU A 304 -5.04 11.72 -19.51
C LEU A 304 -4.87 13.22 -19.73
N GLN A 305 -4.32 13.64 -20.88
CA GLN A 305 -4.12 15.05 -21.22
C GLN A 305 -5.45 15.78 -21.39
N GLU A 306 -6.39 15.21 -22.14
CA GLU A 306 -7.71 15.79 -22.40
C GLU A 306 -8.47 16.02 -21.08
N GLU A 307 -8.54 15.02 -20.23
CA GLU A 307 -9.23 15.11 -18.93
C GLU A 307 -8.58 16.12 -17.99
N LEU A 308 -7.24 16.18 -17.95
CA LEU A 308 -6.54 17.17 -17.12
C LEU A 308 -6.74 18.60 -17.64
N CYS A 309 -6.68 18.82 -18.96
CA CYS A 309 -6.94 20.14 -19.54
C CYS A 309 -8.38 20.60 -19.26
N ALA A 310 -9.36 19.72 -19.45
CA ALA A 310 -10.76 20.01 -19.17
C ALA A 310 -10.98 20.33 -17.68
N LEU A 311 -10.42 19.52 -16.79
CA LEU A 311 -10.53 19.71 -15.35
C LEU A 311 -9.86 21.00 -14.87
N CYS A 312 -8.69 21.35 -15.41
CA CYS A 312 -7.99 22.60 -15.07
C CYS A 312 -8.79 23.85 -15.47
N ALA A 313 -9.62 23.76 -16.51
CA ALA A 313 -10.46 24.85 -16.99
C ALA A 313 -11.79 25.01 -16.22
N ASP A 314 -12.21 24.00 -15.44
CA ASP A 314 -13.51 23.95 -14.76
C ASP A 314 -13.36 23.92 -13.22
N ARG A 315 -13.36 25.10 -12.61
CA ARG A 315 -13.25 25.26 -11.15
C ARG A 315 -14.40 24.61 -10.40
N ALA A 316 -15.62 24.68 -10.93
CA ALA A 316 -16.78 24.08 -10.28
C ALA A 316 -16.69 22.55 -10.26
N MET A 317 -16.19 21.96 -11.35
CA MET A 317 -15.93 20.52 -11.43
C MET A 317 -14.84 20.09 -10.45
N GLN A 318 -13.73 20.85 -10.32
CA GLN A 318 -12.68 20.58 -9.34
C GLN A 318 -13.22 20.56 -7.91
N GLU A 319 -13.98 21.58 -7.51
CA GLU A 319 -14.58 21.70 -6.19
C GLU A 319 -15.55 20.53 -5.92
N SER A 320 -16.44 20.23 -6.87
CA SER A 320 -17.40 19.12 -6.78
C SER A 320 -16.69 17.75 -6.61
N LEU A 321 -15.66 17.47 -7.39
CA LEU A 321 -14.88 16.23 -7.29
C LEU A 321 -14.10 16.17 -5.99
N GLY A 322 -13.48 17.26 -5.55
CA GLY A 322 -12.79 17.35 -4.27
C GLY A 322 -13.72 17.06 -3.09
N GLU A 323 -14.94 17.61 -3.09
CA GLU A 323 -15.96 17.33 -2.08
C GLU A 323 -16.40 15.85 -2.09
N LYS A 324 -16.63 15.26 -3.27
CA LYS A 324 -16.99 13.86 -3.42
C LYS A 324 -15.86 12.94 -2.93
N ALA A 325 -14.60 13.24 -3.30
CA ALA A 325 -13.43 12.50 -2.85
C ALA A 325 -13.28 12.56 -1.31
N LEU A 326 -13.44 13.76 -0.73
CA LEU A 326 -13.40 13.96 0.72
C LEU A 326 -14.55 13.21 1.42
N ALA A 327 -15.75 13.23 0.85
CA ALA A 327 -16.89 12.48 1.40
C ALA A 327 -16.62 10.96 1.34
N ARG A 328 -16.12 10.45 0.21
CA ARG A 328 -15.79 9.04 0.00
C ARG A 328 -14.68 8.57 0.95
N SER A 329 -13.68 9.40 1.21
CA SER A 329 -12.56 9.09 2.14
C SER A 329 -13.02 8.73 3.57
N ARG A 330 -14.22 9.18 3.98
CA ARG A 330 -14.83 8.83 5.27
C ARG A 330 -15.17 7.33 5.41
N SER A 331 -15.16 6.60 4.30
CA SER A 331 -15.29 5.14 4.31
C SER A 331 -14.01 4.43 4.78
N PHE A 332 -12.84 5.10 4.73
CA PHE A 332 -11.51 4.55 4.98
C PHE A 332 -10.87 5.16 6.22
N THR A 333 -11.47 4.93 7.39
CA THR A 333 -11.01 5.51 8.66
C THR A 333 -10.16 4.51 9.47
N ALA A 334 -9.23 5.02 10.28
CA ALA A 334 -8.43 4.21 11.20
C ALA A 334 -9.33 3.34 12.10
N ALA A 335 -10.44 3.88 12.62
CA ALA A 335 -11.37 3.13 13.45
C ALA A 335 -11.98 1.92 12.71
N LYS A 336 -12.36 2.05 11.43
CA LYS A 336 -12.87 0.93 10.62
C LYS A 336 -11.81 -0.12 10.35
N MET A 337 -10.59 0.32 9.99
CA MET A 337 -9.46 -0.58 9.77
C MET A 337 -9.15 -1.37 11.04
N VAL A 338 -9.01 -0.71 12.17
CA VAL A 338 -8.74 -1.32 13.48
C VAL A 338 -9.85 -2.29 13.87
N SER A 339 -11.12 -1.87 13.76
CA SER A 339 -12.27 -2.76 14.05
C SER A 339 -12.27 -4.01 13.16
N GLY A 340 -11.92 -3.85 11.87
CA GLY A 340 -11.76 -4.97 10.95
C GLY A 340 -10.68 -5.95 11.42
N TYR A 341 -9.48 -5.46 11.76
CA TYR A 341 -8.39 -6.33 12.22
C TYR A 341 -8.68 -6.96 13.59
N LEU A 342 -9.28 -6.24 14.54
CA LEU A 342 -9.67 -6.81 15.83
C LEU A 342 -10.68 -7.97 15.66
N ALA A 343 -11.62 -7.85 14.72
CA ALA A 343 -12.55 -8.94 14.40
C ALA A 343 -11.80 -10.18 13.86
N LEU A 344 -10.79 -9.98 12.97
CA LEU A 344 -9.97 -11.07 12.46
C LEU A 344 -9.11 -11.70 13.56
N TYR A 345 -8.49 -10.90 14.41
CA TYR A 345 -7.69 -11.38 15.55
C TYR A 345 -8.55 -12.19 16.53
N SER A 346 -9.73 -11.68 16.87
CA SER A 346 -10.68 -12.41 17.73
C SER A 346 -11.10 -13.75 17.12
N GLN A 347 -11.36 -13.80 15.81
CA GLN A 347 -11.67 -15.06 15.11
C GLN A 347 -10.53 -16.07 15.21
N LEU A 348 -9.29 -15.63 15.03
CA LEU A 348 -8.10 -16.48 15.08
C LEU A 348 -7.84 -17.01 16.50
N CYS A 349 -7.86 -16.15 17.51
CA CYS A 349 -7.59 -16.54 18.90
C CYS A 349 -8.68 -17.45 19.49
N GLN A 350 -9.95 -17.29 19.09
CA GLN A 350 -11.05 -18.16 19.53
C GLN A 350 -11.00 -19.55 18.90
N GLY A 351 -10.45 -19.68 17.68
CA GLY A 351 -10.28 -20.96 16.99
C GLY A 351 -9.34 -21.92 17.71
N VAL A 352 -8.35 -21.41 18.43
CA VAL A 352 -7.37 -22.21 19.20
C VAL A 352 -7.99 -22.84 20.44
N GLY A 353 -8.96 -22.17 21.09
CA GLY A 353 -9.62 -22.68 22.30
C GLY A 353 -10.55 -23.89 22.09
N ASN A 354 -10.90 -24.21 20.82
CA ASN A 354 -11.79 -25.34 20.51
C ASN A 354 -11.07 -26.62 20.06
N THR A 355 -9.74 -26.61 19.94
CA THR A 355 -8.95 -27.77 19.47
C THR A 355 -8.38 -28.65 20.61
N ASP A 356 -8.39 -28.16 21.86
CA ASP A 356 -7.92 -28.94 23.03
C ASP A 356 -8.94 -29.97 23.56
N GLY A 357 -10.02 -30.20 22.82
CA GLY A 357 -11.10 -31.13 23.18
C GLY A 357 -11.26 -32.35 22.25
N ARG A 358 -10.21 -32.74 21.48
CA ARG A 358 -10.29 -33.98 20.70
C ARG A 358 -9.10 -34.89 20.97
#